data_82aa5f750be94533545efbeb6abbf316
#
_entry.id   82aa5f750be94533545efbeb6abbf316
#
_cell.length_a   1.000
_cell.length_b   1.000
_cell.length_c   1.000
_cell.angle_alpha   90.00
_cell.angle_beta   90.00
_cell.angle_gamma   90.00
#
_symmetry.space_group_name_H-M   'P 1'
#
loop_
_entity.id
_entity.type
_entity.pdbx_description
1 polymer ?
#
loop_
_entity_poly.entity_id
_entity_poly.type
_entity_poly.pdbx_seq_one_letter_code
_entity_poly.pdbx_strand_id
1 'polypeptide(L)'
;LNETLQERIEYWFAQGATAIGNAEAETAFLELRGALEAGKLRAAEPDASLPLGWRVNAWVKRGILLGFRIGTMMEMGGETLRFIDKHTYPVRRFVVEDGVRVVPGGVSVRTGAYVAKGVAVIPPSYVNVGAYIDEGTMVDSHALVGSCAQVGKRVHLSAAAQIGGVLEPVNASPVIIEDDVLVGGNTGVYEGTVVRKRAVLAAGTVLTRGTPVYDLVKGEIYKASADMPLIIPEGAVVVPGSRAVSKGKGAEWGLSLAAPVIVKYRDEKTELSLVLEDILR
;
A
#
# COMPACT_ATOMS: atom_id res chain seq x y z
N LEU A 1 -17.57 15.89 28.46
CA LEU A 1 -16.98 14.68 27.86
C LEU A 1 -16.14 15.14 26.67
N ASN A 2 -14.82 14.92 26.73
CA ASN A 2 -13.97 15.22 25.58
C ASN A 2 -14.27 14.18 24.50
N GLU A 3 -14.76 14.62 23.34
CA GLU A 3 -14.97 13.78 22.16
C GLU A 3 -13.64 13.18 21.68
N THR A 4 -13.67 11.91 21.29
CA THR A 4 -12.51 11.23 20.71
C THR A 4 -12.20 11.80 19.32
N LEU A 5 -10.97 11.62 18.85
CA LEU A 5 -10.60 12.02 17.49
C LEU A 5 -11.50 11.32 16.44
N GLN A 6 -11.84 10.05 16.66
CA GLN A 6 -12.73 9.32 15.76
C GLN A 6 -14.11 9.95 15.67
N GLU A 7 -14.73 10.29 16.81
CA GLU A 7 -16.05 10.95 16.84
C GLU A 7 -16.04 12.30 16.12
N ARG A 8 -15.00 13.11 16.33
CA ARG A 8 -14.85 14.39 15.61
C ARG A 8 -14.70 14.21 14.09
N ILE A 9 -13.89 13.25 13.65
CA ILE A 9 -13.69 12.93 12.23
C ILE A 9 -14.99 12.46 11.59
N GLU A 10 -15.70 11.51 12.24
CA GLU A 10 -16.98 10.99 11.74
C GLU A 10 -18.03 12.10 11.66
N TYR A 11 -18.12 12.95 12.67
CA TYR A 11 -19.01 14.09 12.66
C TYR A 11 -18.75 15.02 11.47
N TRP A 12 -17.49 15.48 11.31
CA TRP A 12 -17.16 16.43 10.24
C TRP A 12 -17.23 15.80 8.84
N PHE A 13 -16.92 14.52 8.73
CA PHE A 13 -17.11 13.81 7.46
C PHE A 13 -18.58 13.78 7.06
N ALA A 14 -19.49 13.53 8.00
CA ALA A 14 -20.93 13.50 7.78
C ALA A 14 -21.51 14.88 7.42
N GLN A 15 -20.91 15.98 7.89
CA GLN A 15 -21.34 17.35 7.57
C GLN A 15 -21.17 17.72 6.08
N GLY A 16 -20.44 16.92 5.30
CA GLY A 16 -20.31 17.17 3.87
C GLY A 16 -19.63 18.52 3.55
N ALA A 17 -20.26 19.32 2.72
CA ALA A 17 -19.72 20.61 2.28
C ALA A 17 -19.61 21.66 3.39
N THR A 18 -20.41 21.56 4.47
CA THR A 18 -20.37 22.53 5.58
C THR A 18 -19.10 22.42 6.43
N ALA A 19 -18.31 21.33 6.27
CA ALA A 19 -16.99 21.21 6.87
C ALA A 19 -15.95 22.14 6.20
N ILE A 20 -16.20 22.63 4.97
CA ILE A 20 -15.26 23.46 4.23
C ILE A 20 -15.16 24.84 4.89
N GLY A 21 -13.92 25.24 5.22
CA GLY A 21 -13.64 26.51 5.90
C GLY A 21 -13.94 26.49 7.40
N ASN A 22 -14.32 25.34 7.97
CA ASN A 22 -14.54 25.20 9.41
C ASN A 22 -13.24 24.88 10.14
N ALA A 23 -12.86 25.70 11.11
CA ALA A 23 -11.61 25.57 11.87
C ALA A 23 -11.54 24.30 12.74
N GLU A 24 -12.68 23.83 13.26
CA GLU A 24 -12.71 22.59 14.07
C GLU A 24 -12.55 21.36 13.18
N ALA A 25 -13.15 21.35 11.97
CA ALA A 25 -12.95 20.30 10.98
C ALA A 25 -11.47 20.22 10.56
N GLU A 26 -10.84 21.37 10.32
CA GLU A 26 -9.43 21.44 9.98
C GLU A 26 -8.54 20.96 11.14
N THR A 27 -8.85 21.37 12.36
CA THR A 27 -8.12 20.93 13.58
C THR A 27 -8.20 19.40 13.75
N ALA A 28 -9.39 18.82 13.65
CA ALA A 28 -9.57 17.37 13.74
C ALA A 28 -8.81 16.62 12.64
N PHE A 29 -8.83 17.14 11.40
CA PHE A 29 -8.08 16.58 10.29
C PHE A 29 -6.56 16.67 10.50
N LEU A 30 -6.04 17.81 10.97
CA LEU A 30 -4.60 17.98 11.21
C LEU A 30 -4.10 17.04 12.31
N GLU A 31 -4.90 16.80 13.34
CA GLU A 31 -4.60 15.83 14.39
C GLU A 31 -4.54 14.40 13.82
N LEU A 32 -5.53 13.99 12.99
CA LEU A 32 -5.52 12.71 12.29
C LEU A 32 -4.28 12.56 11.42
N ARG A 33 -3.99 13.57 10.58
CA ARG A 33 -2.83 13.57 9.68
C ARG A 33 -1.52 13.40 10.45
N GLY A 34 -1.35 14.15 11.54
CA GLY A 34 -0.18 14.04 12.41
C GLY A 34 -0.06 12.67 13.07
N ALA A 35 -1.17 12.08 13.51
CA ALA A 35 -1.18 10.75 14.11
C ALA A 35 -0.85 9.64 13.08
N LEU A 36 -1.32 9.76 11.84
CA LEU A 36 -0.95 8.89 10.73
C LEU A 36 0.54 9.00 10.41
N GLU A 37 1.06 10.23 10.28
CA GLU A 37 2.46 10.50 9.96
C GLU A 37 3.43 10.01 11.04
N ALA A 38 2.97 10.00 12.31
CA ALA A 38 3.70 9.46 13.43
C ALA A 38 3.55 7.94 13.62
N GLY A 39 2.78 7.25 12.77
CA GLY A 39 2.52 5.82 12.88
C GLY A 39 1.63 5.41 14.05
N LYS A 40 1.00 6.37 14.75
CA LYS A 40 0.09 6.12 15.89
C LYS A 40 -1.29 5.63 15.45
N LEU A 41 -1.66 5.93 14.22
CA LEU A 41 -2.88 5.47 13.57
C LEU A 41 -2.56 4.84 12.22
N ARG A 42 -3.38 3.88 11.80
CA ARG A 42 -3.23 3.18 10.52
C ARG A 42 -4.60 3.03 9.84
N ALA A 43 -4.61 3.01 8.50
CA ALA A 43 -5.82 2.71 7.71
C ALA A 43 -6.25 1.24 7.85
N ALA A 44 -5.32 0.35 8.15
CA ALA A 44 -5.57 -0.99 8.63
C ALA A 44 -4.45 -1.42 9.58
N GLU A 45 -4.79 -2.24 10.58
CA GLU A 45 -3.86 -2.71 11.59
C GLU A 45 -3.99 -4.23 11.81
N PRO A 46 -2.91 -4.93 12.21
CA PRO A 46 -2.98 -6.35 12.52
C PRO A 46 -3.99 -6.64 13.61
N ASP A 47 -4.86 -7.64 13.37
CA ASP A 47 -5.84 -8.13 14.34
C ASP A 47 -6.07 -9.63 14.14
N ALA A 48 -5.40 -10.44 14.92
CA ALA A 48 -5.47 -11.89 14.83
C ALA A 48 -6.85 -12.48 15.17
N SER A 49 -7.75 -11.69 15.75
CA SER A 49 -9.12 -12.13 16.05
C SER A 49 -10.02 -12.15 14.82
N LEU A 50 -9.62 -11.47 13.75
CA LEU A 50 -10.39 -11.39 12.51
C LEU A 50 -9.91 -12.42 11.47
N PRO A 51 -10.82 -12.95 10.63
CA PRO A 51 -10.46 -13.93 9.60
C PRO A 51 -9.35 -13.45 8.64
N LEU A 52 -9.35 -12.15 8.32
CA LEU A 52 -8.31 -11.54 7.51
C LEU A 52 -6.98 -11.39 8.26
N GLY A 53 -6.97 -11.46 9.60
CA GLY A 53 -5.81 -11.10 10.43
C GLY A 53 -5.53 -9.60 10.49
N TRP A 54 -6.43 -8.78 9.94
CA TRP A 54 -6.31 -7.33 9.84
C TRP A 54 -7.66 -6.66 10.06
N ARG A 55 -7.65 -5.53 10.79
CA ARG A 55 -8.80 -4.64 10.98
C ARG A 55 -8.67 -3.43 10.09
N VAL A 56 -9.70 -3.16 9.30
CA VAL A 56 -9.78 -1.93 8.50
C VAL A 56 -10.38 -0.81 9.32
N ASN A 57 -9.67 0.31 9.44
CA ASN A 57 -10.11 1.50 10.14
C ASN A 57 -10.82 2.45 9.18
N ALA A 58 -12.07 2.17 8.86
CA ALA A 58 -12.86 2.93 7.88
C ALA A 58 -12.97 4.43 8.25
N TRP A 59 -13.03 4.75 9.54
CA TRP A 59 -13.07 6.13 10.01
C TRP A 59 -11.80 6.91 9.65
N VAL A 60 -10.63 6.25 9.66
CA VAL A 60 -9.36 6.84 9.22
C VAL A 60 -9.43 7.22 7.74
N LYS A 61 -9.97 6.35 6.90
CA LYS A 61 -10.16 6.65 5.47
C LYS A 61 -11.14 7.80 5.26
N ARG A 62 -12.24 7.84 6.04
CA ARG A 62 -13.17 8.99 6.03
C ARG A 62 -12.48 10.28 6.42
N GLY A 63 -11.58 10.24 7.40
CA GLY A 63 -10.77 11.39 7.78
C GLY A 63 -9.82 11.85 6.67
N ILE A 64 -9.21 10.93 5.95
CA ILE A 64 -8.40 11.26 4.77
C ILE A 64 -9.27 11.91 3.68
N LEU A 65 -10.47 11.38 3.41
CA LEU A 65 -11.40 11.98 2.45
C LEU A 65 -11.89 13.36 2.93
N LEU A 66 -12.10 13.55 4.24
CA LEU A 66 -12.39 14.86 4.82
C LEU A 66 -11.28 15.85 4.49
N GLY A 67 -10.02 15.47 4.65
CA GLY A 67 -8.88 16.32 4.29
C GLY A 67 -8.86 16.75 2.83
N PHE A 68 -9.20 15.86 1.89
CA PHE A 68 -9.35 16.23 0.48
C PHE A 68 -10.52 17.21 0.26
N ARG A 69 -11.61 17.02 0.99
CA ARG A 69 -12.82 17.88 0.88
C ARG A 69 -12.57 19.31 1.37
N ILE A 70 -11.96 19.45 2.56
CA ILE A 70 -11.74 20.77 3.17
C ILE A 70 -10.52 21.50 2.59
N GLY A 71 -9.62 20.78 1.93
CA GLY A 71 -8.42 21.35 1.34
C GLY A 71 -8.73 22.30 0.17
N THR A 72 -8.03 23.43 0.14
CA THR A 72 -8.04 24.38 -0.99
C THR A 72 -6.73 24.25 -1.78
N MET A 73 -6.76 24.58 -3.05
CA MET A 73 -5.57 24.55 -3.91
C MET A 73 -4.60 25.65 -3.48
N MET A 74 -3.33 25.30 -3.34
CA MET A 74 -2.27 26.27 -3.09
C MET A 74 -0.98 25.88 -3.82
N GLU A 75 -0.16 26.86 -4.12
CA GLU A 75 1.21 26.64 -4.59
C GLU A 75 2.09 26.24 -3.41
N MET A 76 2.94 25.24 -3.62
CA MET A 76 3.88 24.76 -2.62
C MET A 76 5.17 24.27 -3.29
N GLY A 77 6.22 24.10 -2.48
CA GLY A 77 7.54 23.70 -2.97
C GLY A 77 8.55 24.85 -2.90
N GLY A 78 9.64 24.73 -3.65
CA GLY A 78 10.72 25.71 -3.70
C GLY A 78 10.91 26.27 -5.11
N GLU A 79 12.02 26.96 -5.32
CA GLU A 79 12.35 27.55 -6.62
C GLU A 79 12.52 26.51 -7.74
N THR A 80 13.04 25.34 -7.40
CA THR A 80 13.37 24.29 -8.39
C THR A 80 12.19 23.36 -8.68
N LEU A 81 11.39 23.04 -7.66
CA LEU A 81 10.23 22.14 -7.76
C LEU A 81 9.01 22.85 -7.19
N ARG A 82 8.04 23.11 -8.06
CA ARG A 82 6.77 23.74 -7.71
C ARG A 82 5.64 22.73 -7.86
N PHE A 83 4.73 22.73 -6.91
CA PHE A 83 3.55 21.89 -6.90
C PHE A 83 2.30 22.75 -6.70
N ILE A 84 1.16 22.29 -7.21
CA ILE A 84 -0.16 22.87 -6.96
C ILE A 84 -1.04 21.74 -6.48
N ASP A 85 -1.40 21.76 -5.21
CA ASP A 85 -2.24 20.71 -4.61
C ASP A 85 -2.99 21.26 -3.39
N LYS A 86 -3.77 20.42 -2.74
CA LYS A 86 -4.51 20.73 -1.53
C LYS A 86 -3.56 21.09 -0.39
N HIS A 87 -3.76 22.25 0.25
CA HIS A 87 -2.93 22.69 1.38
C HIS A 87 -2.91 21.70 2.54
N THR A 88 -3.93 20.87 2.65
CA THR A 88 -4.08 19.81 3.63
C THR A 88 -3.06 18.68 3.46
N TYR A 89 -2.48 18.53 2.26
CA TYR A 89 -1.57 17.43 1.91
C TYR A 89 -0.26 17.90 1.24
N PRO A 90 0.54 18.71 1.92
CA PRO A 90 1.85 19.07 1.38
C PRO A 90 2.78 17.85 1.28
N VAL A 91 3.91 18.02 0.60
CA VAL A 91 4.98 17.03 0.60
C VAL A 91 5.59 16.95 2.00
N ARG A 92 5.80 15.72 2.49
CA ARG A 92 6.46 15.48 3.79
C ARG A 92 7.93 15.91 3.69
N ARG A 93 8.39 16.59 4.71
CA ARG A 93 9.80 16.93 4.88
C ARG A 93 10.43 15.93 5.84
N PHE A 94 11.62 15.46 5.50
CA PHE A 94 12.43 14.57 6.33
C PHE A 94 13.64 15.33 6.88
N VAL A 95 14.03 14.98 8.09
CA VAL A 95 15.27 15.42 8.75
C VAL A 95 16.13 14.19 9.07
N VAL A 96 17.41 14.40 9.36
CA VAL A 96 18.36 13.30 9.62
C VAL A 96 17.90 12.41 10.80
N GLU A 97 17.28 13.04 11.79
CA GLU A 97 16.76 12.38 13.01
C GLU A 97 15.62 11.39 12.74
N ASP A 98 14.89 11.54 11.62
CA ASP A 98 13.87 10.58 11.20
C ASP A 98 14.48 9.21 10.88
N GLY A 99 15.78 9.16 10.58
CA GLY A 99 16.50 7.94 10.25
C GLY A 99 16.01 7.27 8.95
N VAL A 100 15.38 8.05 8.07
CA VAL A 100 14.91 7.63 6.74
C VAL A 100 15.89 8.12 5.68
N ARG A 101 16.30 7.23 4.79
CA ARG A 101 17.15 7.58 3.66
C ARG A 101 16.28 7.97 2.46
N VAL A 102 16.20 9.25 2.18
CA VAL A 102 15.52 9.78 0.99
C VAL A 102 16.57 10.19 -0.04
N VAL A 103 16.69 9.41 -1.11
CA VAL A 103 17.70 9.64 -2.14
C VAL A 103 17.30 10.82 -3.03
N PRO A 104 18.21 11.75 -3.37
CA PRO A 104 17.88 12.87 -4.24
C PRO A 104 17.42 12.44 -5.64
N GLY A 105 16.46 13.16 -6.22
CA GLY A 105 16.06 12.94 -7.62
C GLY A 105 14.57 12.69 -7.86
N GLY A 106 13.68 13.18 -7.00
CA GLY A 106 12.23 13.16 -7.26
C GLY A 106 11.45 12.14 -6.45
N VAL A 107 11.88 11.86 -5.23
CA VAL A 107 11.03 11.18 -4.23
C VAL A 107 9.94 12.14 -3.76
N SER A 108 8.69 11.69 -3.75
CA SER A 108 7.57 12.43 -3.18
C SER A 108 6.81 11.57 -2.18
N VAL A 109 6.85 11.98 -0.91
CA VAL A 109 6.04 11.38 0.17
C VAL A 109 5.03 12.41 0.63
N ARG A 110 3.76 12.07 0.57
CA ARG A 110 2.68 12.96 1.01
C ARG A 110 2.57 12.94 2.54
N THR A 111 2.30 14.11 3.15
CA THR A 111 2.00 14.16 4.58
C THR A 111 0.83 13.25 4.94
N GLY A 112 0.84 12.68 6.15
CA GLY A 112 -0.08 11.63 6.55
C GLY A 112 0.31 10.22 6.08
N ALA A 113 1.48 10.06 5.44
CA ALA A 113 2.10 8.77 5.23
C ALA A 113 3.13 8.51 6.33
N TYR A 114 3.12 7.32 6.92
CA TYR A 114 4.16 6.87 7.86
C TYR A 114 5.28 6.17 7.11
N VAL A 115 6.51 6.58 7.38
CA VAL A 115 7.73 5.96 6.89
C VAL A 115 8.64 5.76 8.09
N ALA A 116 8.89 4.51 8.44
CA ALA A 116 9.65 4.12 9.62
C ALA A 116 11.15 4.36 9.47
N LYS A 117 11.85 4.38 10.62
CA LYS A 117 13.31 4.43 10.67
C LYS A 117 13.92 3.24 9.90
N GLY A 118 15.03 3.49 9.21
CA GLY A 118 15.75 2.49 8.42
C GLY A 118 15.14 2.22 7.05
N VAL A 119 14.05 2.89 6.68
CA VAL A 119 13.49 2.82 5.32
C VAL A 119 14.38 3.60 4.35
N ALA A 120 14.60 3.04 3.16
CA ALA A 120 15.24 3.73 2.03
C ALA A 120 14.22 3.95 0.92
N VAL A 121 14.15 5.20 0.40
CA VAL A 121 13.25 5.58 -0.69
C VAL A 121 14.08 6.11 -1.85
N ILE A 122 14.02 5.41 -2.97
CA ILE A 122 14.84 5.66 -4.17
C ILE A 122 14.01 6.38 -5.25
N PRO A 123 14.55 7.41 -5.91
CA PRO A 123 13.81 8.19 -6.89
C PRO A 123 13.70 7.51 -8.27
N PRO A 124 12.75 7.99 -9.10
CA PRO A 124 11.57 8.68 -8.66
C PRO A 124 10.59 7.69 -8.04
N SER A 125 9.99 8.03 -6.93
CA SER A 125 8.98 7.17 -6.28
C SER A 125 7.92 8.02 -5.59
N TYR A 126 6.74 7.44 -5.37
CA TYR A 126 5.63 8.15 -4.77
C TYR A 126 4.97 7.35 -3.65
N VAL A 127 4.84 7.99 -2.49
CA VAL A 127 4.14 7.42 -1.33
C VAL A 127 2.95 8.32 -0.98
N ASN A 128 1.74 7.78 -1.06
CA ASN A 128 0.51 8.53 -0.87
C ASN A 128 0.03 8.53 0.59
N VAL A 129 -0.91 9.43 0.90
CA VAL A 129 -1.50 9.62 2.23
C VAL A 129 -2.09 8.33 2.79
N GLY A 130 -1.93 8.11 4.09
CA GLY A 130 -2.42 6.92 4.79
C GLY A 130 -1.59 5.65 4.54
N ALA A 131 -0.60 5.70 3.64
CA ALA A 131 0.37 4.62 3.50
C ALA A 131 1.17 4.44 4.78
N TYR A 132 1.46 3.19 5.11
CA TYR A 132 2.29 2.81 6.24
C TYR A 132 3.44 1.94 5.74
N ILE A 133 4.67 2.37 5.94
CA ILE A 133 5.89 1.65 5.51
C ILE A 133 6.73 1.41 6.75
N ASP A 134 6.90 0.14 7.11
CA ASP A 134 7.58 -0.27 8.34
C ASP A 134 9.10 -0.41 8.17
N GLU A 135 9.78 -0.65 9.27
CA GLU A 135 11.25 -0.61 9.43
C GLU A 135 12.02 -1.45 8.42
N GLY A 136 13.13 -0.93 7.93
CA GLY A 136 14.08 -1.64 7.06
C GLY A 136 13.54 -1.95 5.67
N THR A 137 12.40 -1.38 5.29
CA THR A 137 11.83 -1.57 3.95
C THR A 137 12.53 -0.68 2.92
N MET A 138 12.70 -1.20 1.71
CA MET A 138 13.17 -0.46 0.55
C MET A 138 12.02 -0.17 -0.41
N VAL A 139 11.89 1.09 -0.82
CA VAL A 139 11.01 1.54 -1.90
C VAL A 139 11.90 1.97 -3.04
N ASP A 140 12.05 1.10 -4.04
CA ASP A 140 12.99 1.31 -5.15
C ASP A 140 12.43 2.27 -6.22
N SER A 141 13.24 2.55 -7.23
CA SER A 141 12.94 3.53 -8.28
C SER A 141 11.63 3.25 -9.00
N HIS A 142 10.85 4.29 -9.28
CA HIS A 142 9.54 4.21 -9.93
C HIS A 142 8.47 3.42 -9.13
N ALA A 143 8.75 3.02 -7.89
CA ALA A 143 7.73 2.34 -7.08
C ALA A 143 6.65 3.31 -6.61
N LEU A 144 5.42 2.78 -6.53
CA LEU A 144 4.26 3.45 -5.96
C LEU A 144 3.83 2.74 -4.68
N VAL A 145 3.64 3.49 -3.60
CA VAL A 145 2.87 3.04 -2.43
C VAL A 145 1.60 3.87 -2.35
N GLY A 146 0.49 3.29 -2.77
CA GLY A 146 -0.79 3.95 -2.90
C GLY A 146 -1.45 4.30 -1.57
N SER A 147 -2.52 5.10 -1.62
CA SER A 147 -3.23 5.55 -0.42
C SER A 147 -3.67 4.38 0.47
N CYS A 148 -3.38 4.50 1.75
CA CYS A 148 -3.76 3.52 2.77
C CYS A 148 -3.06 2.15 2.67
N ALA A 149 -2.19 1.90 1.69
CA ALA A 149 -1.44 0.66 1.58
C ALA A 149 -0.59 0.43 2.85
N GLN A 150 -0.53 -0.83 3.27
CA GLN A 150 0.22 -1.25 4.46
C GLN A 150 1.39 -2.11 4.02
N VAL A 151 2.61 -1.67 4.30
CA VAL A 151 3.84 -2.37 3.97
C VAL A 151 4.59 -2.69 5.25
N GLY A 152 4.85 -3.96 5.49
CA GLY A 152 5.50 -4.48 6.68
C GLY A 152 7.00 -4.22 6.72
N LYS A 153 7.68 -4.89 7.65
CA LYS A 153 9.12 -4.73 7.90
C LYS A 153 9.95 -5.48 6.86
N ARG A 154 11.10 -4.94 6.53
CA ARG A 154 12.11 -5.56 5.66
C ARG A 154 11.54 -6.04 4.31
N VAL A 155 10.53 -5.34 3.84
CA VAL A 155 9.97 -5.56 2.50
C VAL A 155 10.88 -4.92 1.46
N HIS A 156 11.06 -5.58 0.34
CA HIS A 156 11.69 -4.97 -0.83
C HIS A 156 10.64 -4.74 -1.92
N LEU A 157 10.30 -3.49 -2.14
CA LEU A 157 9.52 -3.06 -3.31
C LEU A 157 10.51 -2.73 -4.43
N SER A 158 10.77 -3.68 -5.32
CA SER A 158 11.73 -3.51 -6.42
C SER A 158 11.27 -2.47 -7.44
N ALA A 159 12.14 -2.11 -8.36
CA ALA A 159 11.89 -1.05 -9.33
C ALA A 159 10.53 -1.18 -10.05
N ALA A 160 9.78 -0.09 -10.08
CA ALA A 160 8.45 0.00 -10.66
C ALA A 160 7.39 -0.94 -10.05
N ALA A 161 7.60 -1.41 -8.80
CA ALA A 161 6.56 -2.11 -8.05
C ALA A 161 5.39 -1.16 -7.74
N GLN A 162 4.17 -1.60 -8.03
CA GLN A 162 2.96 -0.80 -7.87
C GLN A 162 2.09 -1.40 -6.76
N ILE A 163 2.12 -0.79 -5.58
CA ILE A 163 1.23 -1.14 -4.47
C ILE A 163 0.02 -0.21 -4.53
N GLY A 164 -1.11 -0.75 -5.01
CA GLY A 164 -2.30 0.03 -5.28
C GLY A 164 -2.91 0.67 -4.04
N GLY A 165 -3.47 1.85 -4.21
CA GLY A 165 -4.23 2.53 -3.17
C GLY A 165 -5.69 2.07 -3.14
N VAL A 166 -6.25 1.92 -1.94
CA VAL A 166 -7.67 1.63 -1.72
C VAL A 166 -8.21 2.61 -0.69
N LEU A 167 -8.52 3.81 -1.13
CA LEU A 167 -9.16 4.82 -0.30
C LEU A 167 -10.68 4.64 -0.27
N GLU A 168 -11.27 4.36 -1.43
CA GLU A 168 -12.68 4.06 -1.60
C GLU A 168 -12.87 2.70 -2.29
N PRO A 169 -13.90 1.94 -1.87
CA PRO A 169 -14.81 2.19 -0.76
C PRO A 169 -14.10 2.09 0.61
N VAL A 170 -14.52 2.91 1.57
CA VAL A 170 -13.83 3.06 2.87
C VAL A 170 -13.74 1.76 3.68
N ASN A 171 -14.70 0.86 3.51
CA ASN A 171 -14.73 -0.43 4.21
C ASN A 171 -13.87 -1.52 3.53
N ALA A 172 -13.41 -1.29 2.29
CA ALA A 172 -12.57 -2.26 1.60
C ALA A 172 -11.19 -2.34 2.26
N SER A 173 -10.62 -3.55 2.30
CA SER A 173 -9.22 -3.73 2.74
C SER A 173 -8.29 -2.91 1.86
N PRO A 174 -7.33 -2.18 2.42
CA PRO A 174 -6.22 -1.68 1.63
C PRO A 174 -5.35 -2.85 1.15
N VAL A 175 -4.45 -2.58 0.20
CA VAL A 175 -3.40 -3.54 -0.13
C VAL A 175 -2.47 -3.69 1.08
N ILE A 176 -2.17 -4.94 1.43
CA ILE A 176 -1.33 -5.29 2.57
C ILE A 176 -0.19 -6.18 2.09
N ILE A 177 1.02 -5.73 2.32
CA ILE A 177 2.26 -6.49 2.11
C ILE A 177 2.84 -6.74 3.49
N GLU A 178 2.84 -7.98 3.96
CA GLU A 178 3.36 -8.32 5.28
C GLU A 178 4.90 -8.38 5.30
N ASP A 179 5.49 -8.67 6.47
CA ASP A 179 6.92 -8.62 6.68
C ASP A 179 7.72 -9.57 5.75
N ASP A 180 8.96 -9.20 5.44
CA ASP A 180 9.92 -10.01 4.69
C ASP A 180 9.49 -10.43 3.28
N VAL A 181 8.53 -9.72 2.70
CA VAL A 181 8.05 -9.95 1.32
C VAL A 181 9.00 -9.29 0.32
N LEU A 182 9.33 -10.02 -0.75
CA LEU A 182 9.97 -9.47 -1.94
C LEU A 182 8.92 -9.25 -3.03
N VAL A 183 8.78 -8.00 -3.46
CA VAL A 183 7.94 -7.61 -4.60
C VAL A 183 8.85 -7.28 -5.77
N GLY A 184 8.92 -8.16 -6.75
CA GLY A 184 9.77 -8.04 -7.93
C GLY A 184 9.42 -6.84 -8.81
N GLY A 185 10.34 -6.45 -9.67
CA GLY A 185 10.18 -5.28 -10.56
C GLY A 185 8.95 -5.38 -11.48
N ASN A 186 8.31 -4.24 -11.76
CA ASN A 186 7.09 -4.15 -12.56
C ASN A 186 5.93 -5.04 -12.04
N THR A 187 5.94 -5.40 -10.77
CA THR A 187 4.87 -6.15 -10.13
C THR A 187 3.75 -5.21 -9.72
N GLY A 188 2.50 -5.61 -9.94
CA GLY A 188 1.32 -4.86 -9.51
C GLY A 188 0.50 -5.62 -8.47
N VAL A 189 0.24 -5.01 -7.31
CA VAL A 189 -0.63 -5.56 -6.26
C VAL A 189 -1.76 -4.58 -6.00
N TYR A 190 -2.99 -4.96 -6.32
CA TYR A 190 -4.14 -4.06 -6.36
C TYR A 190 -5.35 -4.60 -5.58
N GLU A 191 -6.37 -3.74 -5.44
CA GLU A 191 -7.73 -4.08 -5.00
C GLU A 191 -7.79 -4.84 -3.67
N GLY A 192 -7.01 -4.39 -2.69
CA GLY A 192 -7.02 -4.92 -1.33
C GLY A 192 -6.35 -6.29 -1.17
N THR A 193 -5.63 -6.76 -2.17
CA THR A 193 -4.86 -8.01 -2.08
C THR A 193 -3.94 -8.01 -0.86
N VAL A 194 -3.91 -9.13 -0.14
CA VAL A 194 -3.03 -9.36 1.00
C VAL A 194 -1.94 -10.34 0.60
N VAL A 195 -0.69 -9.92 0.75
CA VAL A 195 0.49 -10.78 0.54
C VAL A 195 1.08 -11.11 1.91
N ARG A 196 0.99 -12.38 2.28
CA ARG A 196 1.46 -12.86 3.59
C ARG A 196 2.98 -12.85 3.68
N LYS A 197 3.46 -12.91 4.93
CA LYS A 197 4.88 -12.88 5.28
C LYS A 197 5.74 -13.75 4.38
N ARG A 198 6.95 -13.28 4.08
CA ARG A 198 7.97 -14.02 3.36
C ARG A 198 7.58 -14.50 1.95
N ALA A 199 6.45 -14.05 1.40
CA ALA A 199 6.13 -14.35 0.01
C ALA A 199 7.09 -13.63 -0.94
N VAL A 200 7.26 -14.19 -2.13
CA VAL A 200 8.05 -13.62 -3.23
C VAL A 200 7.16 -13.49 -4.45
N LEU A 201 7.00 -12.28 -4.94
CA LEU A 201 6.32 -12.01 -6.19
C LEU A 201 7.41 -11.75 -7.25
N ALA A 202 7.55 -12.65 -8.21
CA ALA A 202 8.52 -12.49 -9.29
C ALA A 202 8.15 -11.28 -10.18
N ALA A 203 9.15 -10.71 -10.85
CA ALA A 203 8.97 -9.54 -11.71
C ALA A 203 7.82 -9.74 -12.71
N GLY A 204 7.01 -8.70 -12.89
CA GLY A 204 5.86 -8.71 -13.81
C GLY A 204 4.61 -9.44 -13.29
N THR A 205 4.60 -9.92 -12.04
CA THR A 205 3.39 -10.52 -11.44
C THR A 205 2.33 -9.44 -11.20
N VAL A 206 1.10 -9.66 -11.67
CA VAL A 206 -0.03 -8.75 -11.46
C VAL A 206 -1.13 -9.46 -10.68
N LEU A 207 -1.47 -8.91 -9.52
CA LEU A 207 -2.50 -9.42 -8.60
C LEU A 207 -3.63 -8.40 -8.47
N THR A 208 -4.84 -8.85 -8.80
CA THR A 208 -6.07 -8.08 -8.64
C THR A 208 -7.14 -8.94 -7.96
N ARG A 209 -8.23 -8.34 -7.53
CA ARG A 209 -9.38 -9.08 -6.98
C ARG A 209 -9.93 -10.13 -7.94
N GLY A 210 -9.90 -9.86 -9.23
CA GLY A 210 -10.42 -10.77 -10.26
C GLY A 210 -9.43 -11.85 -10.73
N THR A 211 -8.19 -11.80 -10.29
CA THR A 211 -7.12 -12.68 -10.78
C THR A 211 -7.04 -13.96 -9.93
N PRO A 212 -7.33 -15.15 -10.49
CA PRO A 212 -7.09 -16.41 -9.79
C PRO A 212 -5.59 -16.72 -9.76
N VAL A 213 -5.08 -17.23 -8.62
CA VAL A 213 -3.70 -17.67 -8.46
C VAL A 213 -3.68 -19.17 -8.29
N TYR A 214 -2.94 -19.87 -9.13
CA TYR A 214 -2.87 -21.33 -9.17
C TYR A 214 -1.67 -21.81 -8.37
N ASP A 215 -1.89 -22.63 -7.36
CA ASP A 215 -0.82 -23.23 -6.56
C ASP A 215 -0.52 -24.65 -7.07
N LEU A 216 0.62 -24.80 -7.73
CA LEU A 216 1.07 -26.09 -8.26
C LEU A 216 1.64 -27.02 -7.19
N VAL A 217 1.95 -26.50 -6.01
CA VAL A 217 2.52 -27.29 -4.91
C VAL A 217 1.42 -27.98 -4.11
N LYS A 218 0.35 -27.22 -3.80
CA LYS A 218 -0.78 -27.70 -2.99
C LYS A 218 -1.96 -28.18 -3.82
N GLY A 219 -1.99 -27.87 -5.12
CA GLY A 219 -3.13 -28.18 -5.99
C GLY A 219 -4.36 -27.29 -5.71
N GLU A 220 -4.16 -26.08 -5.19
CA GLU A 220 -5.21 -25.15 -4.80
C GLU A 220 -5.33 -23.98 -5.77
N ILE A 221 -6.47 -23.29 -5.71
CA ILE A 221 -6.69 -22.03 -6.47
C ILE A 221 -7.13 -20.96 -5.50
N TYR A 222 -6.32 -19.93 -5.31
CA TYR A 222 -6.66 -18.78 -4.50
C TYR A 222 -7.44 -17.75 -5.31
N LYS A 223 -8.57 -17.31 -4.76
CA LYS A 223 -9.46 -16.30 -5.35
C LYS A 223 -10.02 -15.40 -4.27
N ALA A 224 -10.29 -14.15 -4.61
CA ALA A 224 -11.13 -13.32 -3.77
C ALA A 224 -12.58 -13.82 -3.73
N SER A 225 -13.27 -13.53 -2.65
CA SER A 225 -14.72 -13.75 -2.50
C SER A 225 -15.45 -12.42 -2.30
N ALA A 226 -16.75 -12.46 -2.05
CA ALA A 226 -17.50 -11.25 -1.73
C ALA A 226 -16.92 -10.54 -0.50
N ASP A 227 -16.57 -11.31 0.53
CA ASP A 227 -16.19 -10.81 1.85
C ASP A 227 -14.67 -10.82 2.10
N MET A 228 -13.89 -11.48 1.26
CA MET A 228 -12.44 -11.63 1.44
C MET A 228 -11.67 -11.21 0.18
N PRO A 229 -10.58 -10.42 0.34
CA PRO A 229 -9.70 -10.10 -0.78
C PRO A 229 -8.93 -11.34 -1.25
N LEU A 230 -8.20 -11.20 -2.36
CA LEU A 230 -7.21 -12.19 -2.74
C LEU A 230 -6.11 -12.23 -1.66
N ILE A 231 -5.75 -13.44 -1.21
CA ILE A 231 -4.71 -13.65 -0.21
C ILE A 231 -3.64 -14.57 -0.81
N ILE A 232 -2.41 -14.08 -0.86
CA ILE A 232 -1.23 -14.88 -1.22
C ILE A 232 -0.69 -15.51 0.05
N PRO A 233 -0.53 -16.84 0.11
CA PRO A 233 -0.08 -17.52 1.32
C PRO A 233 1.36 -17.17 1.71
N GLU A 234 1.65 -17.35 3.00
CA GLU A 234 2.99 -17.13 3.55
C GLU A 234 4.05 -17.97 2.82
N GLY A 235 5.17 -17.34 2.50
CA GLY A 235 6.32 -17.98 1.84
C GLY A 235 6.10 -18.40 0.39
N ALA A 236 4.93 -18.12 -0.20
CA ALA A 236 4.64 -18.49 -1.58
C ALA A 236 5.55 -17.74 -2.57
N VAL A 237 6.11 -18.45 -3.53
CA VAL A 237 6.84 -17.87 -4.67
C VAL A 237 5.91 -17.86 -5.88
N VAL A 238 5.44 -16.65 -6.22
CA VAL A 238 4.46 -16.41 -7.28
C VAL A 238 5.16 -15.88 -8.51
N VAL A 239 4.89 -16.48 -9.66
CA VAL A 239 5.45 -16.05 -10.96
C VAL A 239 4.32 -15.68 -11.93
N PRO A 240 4.59 -14.84 -12.92
CA PRO A 240 3.67 -14.65 -14.02
C PRO A 240 3.37 -15.97 -14.72
N GLY A 241 2.12 -16.17 -15.11
CA GLY A 241 1.68 -17.36 -15.84
C GLY A 241 0.46 -17.06 -16.69
N SER A 242 -0.06 -18.07 -17.36
CA SER A 242 -1.29 -17.98 -18.12
C SER A 242 -2.07 -19.28 -18.05
N ARG A 243 -3.38 -19.17 -18.22
CA ARG A 243 -4.26 -20.34 -18.40
C ARG A 243 -4.97 -20.27 -19.76
N ALA A 244 -5.07 -21.38 -20.44
CA ALA A 244 -5.81 -21.47 -21.67
C ALA A 244 -7.32 -21.23 -21.44
N VAL A 245 -7.96 -20.52 -22.36
CA VAL A 245 -9.41 -20.42 -22.41
C VAL A 245 -9.96 -21.69 -23.05
N SER A 246 -10.74 -22.46 -22.31
CA SER A 246 -11.21 -23.79 -22.75
C SER A 246 -12.59 -23.79 -23.38
N LYS A 247 -13.28 -22.65 -23.52
CA LYS A 247 -14.66 -22.57 -24.02
C LYS A 247 -14.90 -21.35 -24.92
N GLY A 248 -15.88 -21.48 -25.82
CA GLY A 248 -16.36 -20.40 -26.68
C GLY A 248 -15.28 -19.86 -27.64
N LYS A 249 -15.46 -18.63 -28.09
CA LYS A 249 -14.54 -17.97 -29.05
C LYS A 249 -13.10 -17.88 -28.56
N GLY A 250 -12.89 -17.75 -27.24
CA GLY A 250 -11.54 -17.76 -26.70
C GLY A 250 -10.79 -19.06 -26.94
N ALA A 251 -11.47 -20.21 -26.85
CA ALA A 251 -10.89 -21.52 -27.21
C ALA A 251 -10.64 -21.64 -28.69
N GLU A 252 -11.61 -21.24 -29.55
CA GLU A 252 -11.47 -21.22 -31.00
C GLU A 252 -10.29 -20.36 -31.47
N TRP A 253 -10.02 -19.22 -30.78
CA TRP A 253 -8.94 -18.32 -31.13
C TRP A 253 -7.61 -18.68 -30.43
N GLY A 254 -7.54 -19.75 -29.64
CA GLY A 254 -6.34 -20.18 -28.94
C GLY A 254 -5.87 -19.19 -27.87
N LEU A 255 -6.77 -18.42 -27.26
CA LEU A 255 -6.43 -17.40 -26.27
C LEU A 255 -6.03 -18.01 -24.93
N SER A 256 -5.11 -17.31 -24.24
CA SER A 256 -4.79 -17.54 -22.83
C SER A 256 -4.98 -16.26 -22.04
N LEU A 257 -5.43 -16.38 -20.81
CA LEU A 257 -5.56 -15.26 -19.85
C LEU A 257 -4.43 -15.29 -18.84
N ALA A 258 -3.94 -14.13 -18.44
CA ALA A 258 -2.96 -14.03 -17.37
C ALA A 258 -3.47 -14.74 -16.10
N ALA A 259 -2.63 -15.55 -15.52
CA ALA A 259 -2.92 -16.30 -14.30
C ALA A 259 -1.63 -16.54 -13.53
N PRO A 260 -1.32 -15.76 -12.50
CA PRO A 260 -0.15 -15.98 -11.66
C PRO A 260 -0.16 -17.37 -11.05
N VAL A 261 1.04 -17.92 -10.86
CA VAL A 261 1.23 -19.32 -10.45
C VAL A 261 2.18 -19.38 -9.27
N ILE A 262 1.81 -20.07 -8.19
CA ILE A 262 2.70 -20.44 -7.11
C ILE A 262 3.46 -21.70 -7.54
N VAL A 263 4.78 -21.56 -7.74
CA VAL A 263 5.64 -22.64 -8.24
C VAL A 263 6.41 -23.36 -7.13
N LYS A 264 6.60 -22.71 -6.00
CA LYS A 264 7.21 -23.25 -4.81
C LYS A 264 6.89 -22.40 -3.58
N TYR A 265 7.33 -22.86 -2.42
CA TYR A 265 7.40 -22.07 -1.20
C TYR A 265 8.87 -21.77 -0.87
N ARG A 266 9.10 -20.67 -0.14
CA ARG A 266 10.41 -20.15 0.19
C ARG A 266 11.27 -21.22 0.90
N ASP A 267 12.46 -21.44 0.39
CA ASP A 267 13.45 -22.40 0.87
C ASP A 267 14.80 -21.71 1.15
N GLU A 268 15.81 -22.46 1.64
CA GLU A 268 17.15 -21.93 1.94
C GLU A 268 17.82 -21.27 0.73
N LYS A 269 17.58 -21.78 -0.49
CA LYS A 269 18.15 -21.18 -1.72
C LYS A 269 17.53 -19.83 -2.03
N THR A 270 16.22 -19.69 -1.78
CA THR A 270 15.51 -18.42 -1.90
C THR A 270 16.02 -17.42 -0.87
N GLU A 271 16.26 -17.86 0.38
CA GLU A 271 16.82 -17.02 1.44
C GLU A 271 18.20 -16.46 1.07
N LEU A 272 19.11 -17.29 0.53
CA LEU A 272 20.44 -16.85 0.11
C LEU A 272 20.40 -15.77 -0.98
N SER A 273 19.47 -15.86 -1.93
CA SER A 273 19.28 -14.83 -2.97
C SER A 273 18.86 -13.50 -2.36
N LEU A 274 18.00 -13.53 -1.35
CA LEU A 274 17.51 -12.32 -0.66
C LEU A 274 18.59 -11.68 0.21
N VAL A 275 19.43 -12.47 0.88
CA VAL A 275 20.57 -11.97 1.68
C VAL A 275 21.57 -11.22 0.81
N LEU A 276 21.80 -11.66 -0.44
CA LEU A 276 22.68 -10.96 -1.37
C LEU A 276 22.12 -9.60 -1.76
N GLU A 277 20.79 -9.45 -1.87
CA GLU A 277 20.14 -8.15 -2.11
C GLU A 277 20.23 -7.23 -0.89
N ASP A 278 20.18 -7.78 0.34
CA ASP A 278 20.31 -6.99 1.57
C ASP A 278 21.66 -6.29 1.71
N ILE A 279 22.75 -6.87 1.16
CA ILE A 279 24.08 -6.25 1.17
C ILE A 279 24.12 -4.96 0.35
N LEU A 280 23.19 -4.79 -0.60
CA LEU A 280 23.10 -3.62 -1.45
C LEU A 280 22.25 -2.48 -0.84
N ARG A 281 21.59 -2.72 0.28
CA ARG A 281 20.80 -1.74 1.02
C ARG A 281 21.70 -0.89 1.92
#